data_cf23fc2dc7f53126f8bc694981b6532a
#
_entry.id   cf23fc2dc7f53126f8bc694981b6532a
#
_cell.length_a   1.000
_cell.length_b   1.000
_cell.length_c   1.000
_cell.angle_alpha   90.00
_cell.angle_beta   90.00
_cell.angle_gamma   90.00
#
_symmetry.space_group_name_H-M   'P 1'
#
loop_
_entity.id
_entity.type
_entity.pdbx_description
1 polymer ?
#
loop_
_entity_poly.entity_id
_entity_poly.type
_entity_poly.pdbx_seq_one_letter_code
_entity_poly.pdbx_strand_id
1 'polypeptide(L)'
;MEIESRMKPNESAGARNKKSEAGIRMATWTSRGLRGSVLEEMINYTNQKYRDKKLALIQKVPTPITPVRFDKNSRHITLAYFEKKSTVDYIGVVQGVPVCFDAKECHTDTFPMQNVHRHQMEFMEGYETQGGVSFLLIYFSHRQECYYLRFT
;
A
#
# COMPACT_ATOMS: atom_id res chain seq x y z
N MET A 1 -25.76 0.68 47.33
CA MET A 1 -24.79 0.69 48.48
C MET A 1 -23.42 0.88 47.85
N GLU A 2 -22.97 2.12 47.90
CA GLU A 2 -21.64 2.58 47.43
C GLU A 2 -20.53 1.99 48.27
N ILE A 3 -19.39 1.66 47.65
CA ILE A 3 -18.09 1.84 48.29
C ILE A 3 -17.07 2.23 47.24
N GLU A 4 -16.75 3.54 47.20
CA GLU A 4 -15.51 4.09 46.67
C GLU A 4 -14.34 3.58 47.52
N SER A 5 -13.21 3.24 46.86
CA SER A 5 -11.90 3.29 47.49
C SER A 5 -10.88 3.92 46.57
N ARG A 6 -10.56 5.16 46.87
CA ARG A 6 -9.42 5.94 46.37
C ARG A 6 -8.12 5.23 46.74
N MET A 7 -7.23 5.05 45.78
CA MET A 7 -5.80 4.92 46.05
C MET A 7 -5.03 6.07 45.41
N LYS A 8 -4.29 6.78 46.27
CA LYS A 8 -3.38 7.89 45.94
C LYS A 8 -2.11 7.38 45.27
N PRO A 9 -1.44 8.20 44.45
CA PRO A 9 -0.21 7.81 43.75
C PRO A 9 0.98 7.86 44.70
N ASN A 10 1.87 6.88 44.56
CA ASN A 10 3.16 6.84 45.25
C ASN A 10 4.21 7.45 44.32
N GLU A 11 4.76 8.59 44.70
CA GLU A 11 5.95 9.18 44.15
C GLU A 11 7.20 8.48 44.71
N SER A 12 8.04 7.90 43.82
CA SER A 12 9.47 7.84 44.07
C SER A 12 10.22 7.63 42.76
N ALA A 13 10.85 8.71 42.35
CA ALA A 13 12.22 8.84 41.87
C ALA A 13 12.85 7.81 40.90
N GLY A 14 13.15 8.31 39.71
CA GLY A 14 14.52 8.19 39.19
C GLY A 14 14.81 7.05 38.27
N ALA A 15 14.75 7.28 36.98
CA ALA A 15 15.87 7.06 36.04
C ALA A 15 15.40 7.32 34.61
N ARG A 16 15.99 8.34 34.04
CA ARG A 16 15.84 8.70 32.62
C ARG A 16 16.33 7.53 31.74
N ASN A 17 15.43 6.97 30.94
CA ASN A 17 15.85 6.26 29.77
C ASN A 17 15.20 6.93 28.54
N LYS A 18 15.85 7.97 28.05
CA LYS A 18 15.62 8.54 26.73
C LYS A 18 16.17 7.56 25.71
N LYS A 19 15.34 6.71 25.15
CA LYS A 19 15.63 6.07 23.86
C LYS A 19 14.36 6.13 23.00
N SER A 20 14.46 7.09 22.06
CA SER A 20 13.96 7.07 20.69
C SER A 20 12.49 6.70 20.47
N GLU A 21 11.64 7.68 20.68
CA GLU A 21 10.55 7.88 19.73
C GLU A 21 11.19 8.27 18.40
N ALA A 22 11.48 7.27 17.58
CA ALA A 22 11.74 7.50 16.18
C ALA A 22 10.41 7.91 15.53
N GLY A 23 10.07 9.19 15.66
CA GLY A 23 9.06 9.81 14.85
C GLY A 23 9.42 9.55 13.39
N ILE A 24 8.54 8.85 12.70
CA ILE A 24 8.61 8.71 11.24
C ILE A 24 8.57 10.14 10.71
N ARG A 25 9.74 10.71 10.41
CA ARG A 25 9.84 11.93 9.63
C ARG A 25 9.27 11.60 8.26
N MET A 26 8.04 12.01 8.02
CA MET A 26 7.49 12.10 6.68
C MET A 26 8.42 13.03 5.90
N ALA A 27 9.29 12.44 5.11
CA ALA A 27 10.14 13.20 4.21
C ALA A 27 9.24 13.93 3.23
N THR A 28 9.30 15.26 3.26
CA THR A 28 8.65 16.12 2.27
C THR A 28 9.36 15.93 0.93
N TRP A 29 8.73 15.15 0.06
CA TRP A 29 9.30 14.74 -1.21
C TRP A 29 8.81 15.61 -2.36
N THR A 30 9.59 16.61 -2.71
CA THR A 30 9.47 17.37 -3.96
C THR A 30 10.43 16.81 -5.02
N SER A 31 10.23 15.59 -5.48
CA SER A 31 10.84 15.15 -6.75
C SER A 31 9.91 14.15 -7.44
N ARG A 32 9.15 14.68 -8.39
CA ARG A 32 8.35 13.92 -9.35
C ARG A 32 9.28 13.13 -10.25
N GLY A 33 9.16 11.81 -10.27
CA GLY A 33 9.78 11.02 -11.34
C GLY A 33 10.03 9.55 -11.09
N LEU A 34 10.34 9.09 -9.87
CA LEU A 34 10.74 7.69 -9.63
C LEU A 34 10.33 7.13 -8.26
N ARG A 35 9.39 7.78 -7.56
CA ARG A 35 9.01 7.38 -6.21
C ARG A 35 7.52 7.10 -6.18
N GLY A 36 7.15 6.01 -5.52
CA GLY A 36 5.77 5.62 -5.31
C GLY A 36 4.94 6.74 -4.68
N SER A 37 3.64 6.76 -4.97
CA SER A 37 2.72 7.70 -4.32
C SER A 37 2.72 7.48 -2.81
N VAL A 38 2.24 8.47 -2.05
CA VAL A 38 2.05 8.36 -0.59
C VAL A 38 1.23 7.13 -0.24
N LEU A 39 0.19 6.85 -1.01
CA LEU A 39 -0.63 5.67 -0.86
C LEU A 39 0.17 4.37 -1.02
N GLU A 40 1.02 4.27 -2.05
CA GLU A 40 1.85 3.08 -2.25
C GLU A 40 2.83 2.84 -1.09
N GLU A 41 3.43 3.89 -0.54
CA GLU A 41 4.31 3.79 0.62
C GLU A 41 3.55 3.28 1.85
N MET A 42 2.34 3.79 2.09
CA MET A 42 1.46 3.35 3.18
C MET A 42 1.08 1.86 3.03
N ILE A 43 0.70 1.45 1.80
CA ILE A 43 0.34 0.06 1.50
C ILE A 43 1.56 -0.85 1.71
N ASN A 44 2.72 -0.51 1.17
CA ASN A 44 3.93 -1.32 1.27
C ASN A 44 4.36 -1.48 2.74
N TYR A 45 4.30 -0.42 3.53
CA TYR A 45 4.59 -0.47 4.97
C TYR A 45 3.59 -1.38 5.73
N THR A 46 2.30 -1.26 5.41
CA THR A 46 1.24 -2.09 6.02
C THR A 46 1.42 -3.56 5.64
N ASN A 47 1.69 -3.85 4.36
CA ASN A 47 1.93 -5.19 3.86
C ASN A 47 3.15 -5.84 4.53
N GLN A 48 4.22 -5.07 4.80
CA GLN A 48 5.36 -5.58 5.55
C GLN A 48 4.97 -5.97 6.98
N LYS A 49 4.19 -5.12 7.67
CA LYS A 49 3.68 -5.45 9.01
C LYS A 49 2.79 -6.69 9.03
N TYR A 50 1.93 -6.85 8.01
CA TYR A 50 1.08 -8.04 7.90
C TYR A 50 1.91 -9.30 7.67
N ARG A 51 2.97 -9.22 6.84
CA ARG A 51 3.91 -10.31 6.63
C ARG A 51 4.62 -10.70 7.93
N ASP A 52 5.15 -9.73 8.68
CA ASP A 52 5.86 -9.97 9.94
C ASP A 52 4.97 -10.65 10.98
N LYS A 53 3.69 -10.28 11.00
CA LYS A 53 2.66 -10.88 11.87
C LYS A 53 2.04 -12.16 11.31
N LYS A 54 2.44 -12.62 10.14
CA LYS A 54 1.88 -13.80 9.44
C LYS A 54 0.36 -13.70 9.17
N LEU A 55 -0.15 -12.47 8.98
CA LEU A 55 -1.56 -12.20 8.71
C LEU A 55 -1.87 -12.23 7.22
N ALA A 56 -0.96 -11.74 6.39
CA ALA A 56 -1.10 -11.71 4.96
C ALA A 56 0.26 -11.76 4.25
N LEU A 57 0.25 -12.25 3.03
CA LEU A 57 1.36 -12.16 2.10
C LEU A 57 0.88 -11.45 0.85
N ILE A 58 1.18 -10.16 0.74
CA ILE A 58 0.77 -9.30 -0.37
C ILE A 58 2.03 -8.76 -1.05
N GLN A 59 2.04 -8.79 -2.37
CA GLN A 59 3.15 -8.34 -3.20
C GLN A 59 2.68 -7.29 -4.20
N LYS A 60 3.50 -6.25 -4.40
CA LYS A 60 3.31 -5.32 -5.50
C LYS A 60 3.65 -6.01 -6.82
N VAL A 61 2.77 -5.87 -7.80
CA VAL A 61 2.98 -6.38 -9.16
C VAL A 61 3.90 -5.40 -9.89
N PRO A 62 5.09 -5.83 -10.34
CA PRO A 62 5.98 -4.96 -11.07
C PRO A 62 5.42 -4.65 -12.46
N THR A 63 5.66 -3.45 -12.95
CA THR A 63 5.36 -3.11 -14.34
C THR A 63 6.30 -3.89 -15.26
N PRO A 64 5.79 -4.72 -16.19
CA PRO A 64 6.63 -5.51 -17.08
C PRO A 64 7.35 -4.60 -18.09
N ILE A 65 8.68 -4.73 -18.15
CA ILE A 65 9.52 -4.02 -19.11
C ILE A 65 10.36 -5.02 -19.90
N THR A 66 10.53 -4.78 -21.20
CA THR A 66 11.44 -5.56 -22.05
C THR A 66 12.66 -4.71 -22.38
N PRO A 67 13.85 -5.13 -21.92
CA PRO A 67 15.10 -4.47 -22.27
C PRO A 67 15.41 -4.58 -23.75
N VAL A 68 15.71 -3.47 -24.41
CA VAL A 68 16.18 -3.42 -25.81
C VAL A 68 17.70 -3.30 -25.85
N ARG A 69 18.26 -2.50 -24.95
CA ARG A 69 19.70 -2.30 -24.84
C ARG A 69 20.15 -2.47 -23.40
N PHE A 70 21.21 -3.22 -23.24
CA PHE A 70 21.83 -3.51 -21.96
C PHE A 70 23.32 -3.16 -22.03
N ASP A 71 23.77 -2.32 -21.11
CA ASP A 71 25.21 -2.06 -20.92
C ASP A 71 25.83 -3.16 -20.06
N LYS A 72 26.69 -3.95 -20.66
CA LYS A 72 27.33 -5.10 -19.99
C LYS A 72 28.31 -4.67 -18.88
N ASN A 73 28.90 -3.49 -18.99
CA ASN A 73 29.91 -3.02 -18.02
C ASN A 73 29.26 -2.47 -16.76
N SER A 74 28.22 -1.66 -16.90
CA SER A 74 27.51 -1.05 -15.78
C SER A 74 26.32 -1.88 -15.26
N ARG A 75 25.93 -2.94 -16.01
CA ARG A 75 24.72 -3.74 -15.74
C ARG A 75 23.41 -2.93 -15.72
N HIS A 76 23.39 -1.81 -16.44
CA HIS A 76 22.21 -0.98 -16.55
C HIS A 76 21.46 -1.24 -17.87
N ILE A 77 20.14 -1.14 -17.80
CA ILE A 77 19.29 -1.11 -18.98
C ILE A 77 19.30 0.33 -19.49
N THR A 78 19.80 0.54 -20.70
CA THR A 78 19.87 1.86 -21.33
C THR A 78 18.68 2.18 -22.22
N LEU A 79 17.93 1.15 -22.64
CA LEU A 79 16.69 1.28 -23.38
C LEU A 79 15.79 0.10 -23.08
N ALA A 80 14.54 0.36 -22.74
CA ALA A 80 13.50 -0.64 -22.55
C ALA A 80 12.15 -0.09 -23.01
N TYR A 81 11.21 -0.97 -23.30
CA TYR A 81 9.80 -0.60 -23.54
C TYR A 81 8.89 -1.39 -22.59
N PHE A 82 7.69 -0.86 -22.37
CA PHE A 82 6.66 -1.55 -21.61
C PHE A 82 5.98 -2.61 -22.51
N GLU A 83 6.00 -3.88 -22.13
CA GLU A 83 5.40 -4.96 -22.93
C GLU A 83 3.88 -4.92 -22.87
N LYS A 84 3.34 -4.78 -21.71
CA LYS A 84 1.89 -4.77 -21.45
C LYS A 84 1.56 -3.81 -20.34
N LYS A 85 0.31 -3.38 -20.28
CA LYS A 85 -0.21 -2.69 -19.10
C LYS A 85 -0.25 -3.67 -17.94
N SER A 86 0.14 -3.22 -16.74
CA SER A 86 -0.03 -4.00 -15.51
C SER A 86 -1.50 -4.33 -15.31
N THR A 87 -1.80 -5.51 -14.76
CA THR A 87 -3.18 -5.94 -14.49
C THR A 87 -3.78 -5.17 -13.31
N VAL A 88 -3.19 -5.35 -12.13
CA VAL A 88 -3.49 -4.66 -10.88
C VAL A 88 -2.18 -4.32 -10.17
N ASP A 89 -2.23 -3.44 -9.17
CA ASP A 89 -1.01 -3.02 -8.47
C ASP A 89 -0.54 -4.04 -7.44
N TYR A 90 -1.44 -4.80 -6.83
CA TYR A 90 -1.14 -5.74 -5.76
C TYR A 90 -1.90 -7.05 -5.88
N ILE A 91 -1.22 -8.15 -5.56
CA ILE A 91 -1.81 -9.48 -5.44
C ILE A 91 -1.28 -10.18 -4.18
N GLY A 92 -2.04 -11.10 -3.63
CA GLY A 92 -1.57 -11.84 -2.47
C GLY A 92 -2.61 -12.78 -1.87
N VAL A 93 -2.34 -13.18 -0.63
CA VAL A 93 -3.20 -14.07 0.14
C VAL A 93 -3.33 -13.52 1.57
N VAL A 94 -4.55 -13.47 2.07
CA VAL A 94 -4.88 -13.10 3.44
C VAL A 94 -5.55 -14.29 4.12
N GLN A 95 -4.82 -14.97 5.01
CA GLN A 95 -5.34 -16.15 5.77
C GLN A 95 -6.05 -17.18 4.89
N GLY A 96 -5.44 -17.52 3.76
CA GLY A 96 -5.98 -18.50 2.80
C GLY A 96 -6.92 -17.92 1.74
N VAL A 97 -7.36 -16.68 1.86
CA VAL A 97 -8.20 -16.00 0.87
C VAL A 97 -7.31 -15.26 -0.13
N PRO A 98 -7.36 -15.60 -1.44
CA PRO A 98 -6.68 -14.85 -2.47
C PRO A 98 -7.25 -13.43 -2.56
N VAL A 99 -6.37 -12.44 -2.69
CA VAL A 99 -6.77 -11.03 -2.83
C VAL A 99 -6.00 -10.35 -3.96
N CYS A 100 -6.67 -9.48 -4.70
CA CYS A 100 -6.01 -8.55 -5.59
C CYS A 100 -6.64 -7.17 -5.49
N PHE A 101 -5.84 -6.13 -5.68
CA PHE A 101 -6.36 -4.77 -5.64
C PHE A 101 -5.49 -3.78 -6.40
N ASP A 102 -6.13 -2.69 -6.74
CA ASP A 102 -5.50 -1.56 -7.37
C ASP A 102 -5.53 -0.35 -6.43
N ALA A 103 -4.48 0.47 -6.45
CA ALA A 103 -4.33 1.63 -5.59
C ALA A 103 -4.47 2.91 -6.41
N LYS A 104 -5.43 3.76 -6.06
CA LYS A 104 -5.71 5.00 -6.77
C LYS A 104 -5.60 6.19 -5.84
N GLU A 105 -4.87 7.22 -6.26
CA GLU A 105 -4.82 8.49 -5.56
C GLU A 105 -5.72 9.52 -6.26
N CYS A 106 -6.54 10.21 -5.47
CA CYS A 106 -7.50 11.20 -5.95
C CYS A 106 -7.27 12.55 -5.23
N HIS A 107 -7.17 13.62 -6.00
CA HIS A 107 -6.96 14.99 -5.49
C HIS A 107 -8.23 15.82 -5.48
N THR A 108 -9.34 15.26 -5.99
CA THR A 108 -10.65 15.90 -6.09
C THR A 108 -11.66 15.22 -5.17
N ASP A 109 -12.81 15.86 -4.93
CA ASP A 109 -13.85 15.34 -4.04
C ASP A 109 -14.55 14.08 -4.56
N THR A 110 -14.46 13.83 -5.85
CA THR A 110 -15.11 12.69 -6.51
C THR A 110 -14.06 11.88 -7.26
N PHE A 111 -14.06 10.56 -7.06
CA PHE A 111 -13.20 9.66 -7.81
C PHE A 111 -13.81 9.37 -9.19
N PRO A 112 -13.08 9.71 -10.29
CA PRO A 112 -13.57 9.42 -11.63
C PRO A 112 -13.42 7.93 -11.95
N MET A 113 -14.52 7.21 -12.18
CA MET A 113 -14.50 5.77 -12.49
C MET A 113 -13.70 5.43 -13.76
N GLN A 114 -13.56 6.37 -14.68
CA GLN A 114 -12.69 6.21 -15.88
C GLN A 114 -11.21 6.00 -15.55
N ASN A 115 -10.77 6.28 -14.31
CA ASN A 115 -9.42 5.99 -13.85
C ASN A 115 -9.21 4.49 -13.54
N VAL A 116 -10.27 3.71 -13.51
CA VAL A 116 -10.20 2.24 -13.46
C VAL A 116 -10.22 1.73 -14.90
N HIS A 117 -9.09 1.21 -15.35
CA HIS A 117 -8.97 0.77 -16.74
C HIS A 117 -9.65 -0.58 -16.98
N ARG A 118 -10.16 -0.77 -18.20
CA ARG A 118 -10.86 -1.98 -18.59
C ARG A 118 -10.06 -3.27 -18.31
N HIS A 119 -8.78 -3.29 -18.62
CA HIS A 119 -7.92 -4.47 -18.37
C HIS A 119 -7.76 -4.80 -16.87
N GLN A 120 -7.86 -3.78 -15.98
CA GLN A 120 -7.86 -3.98 -14.53
C GLN A 120 -9.19 -4.62 -14.09
N MET A 121 -10.31 -4.12 -14.61
CA MET A 121 -11.64 -4.68 -14.34
C MET A 121 -11.75 -6.15 -14.82
N GLU A 122 -11.31 -6.43 -16.05
CA GLU A 122 -11.31 -7.80 -16.61
C GLU A 122 -10.45 -8.76 -15.76
N PHE A 123 -9.32 -8.28 -15.24
CA PHE A 123 -8.49 -9.09 -14.36
C PHE A 123 -9.16 -9.33 -13.01
N MET A 124 -9.76 -8.30 -12.39
CA MET A 124 -10.46 -8.41 -11.11
C MET A 124 -11.66 -9.36 -11.21
N GLU A 125 -12.45 -9.26 -12.29
CA GLU A 125 -13.57 -10.17 -12.56
C GLU A 125 -13.10 -11.62 -12.68
N GLY A 126 -12.06 -11.86 -13.48
CA GLY A 126 -11.43 -13.19 -13.59
C GLY A 126 -10.91 -13.72 -12.27
N TYR A 127 -10.36 -12.84 -11.44
CA TYR A 127 -9.84 -13.18 -10.12
C TYR A 127 -10.95 -13.61 -9.15
N GLU A 128 -12.08 -12.90 -9.13
CA GLU A 128 -13.27 -13.26 -8.33
C GLU A 128 -13.94 -14.55 -8.82
N THR A 129 -13.95 -14.80 -10.14
CA THR A 129 -14.42 -16.05 -10.71
C THR A 129 -13.64 -17.27 -10.18
N GLN A 130 -12.37 -17.09 -9.79
CA GLN A 130 -11.54 -18.11 -9.14
C GLN A 130 -11.69 -18.15 -7.61
N GLY A 131 -12.66 -17.44 -7.05
CA GLY A 131 -12.93 -17.42 -5.61
C GLY A 131 -12.05 -16.44 -4.83
N GLY A 132 -11.37 -15.53 -5.51
CA GLY A 132 -10.61 -14.44 -4.89
C GLY A 132 -11.50 -13.26 -4.49
N VAL A 133 -10.90 -12.29 -3.82
CA VAL A 133 -11.52 -11.00 -3.47
C VAL A 133 -10.78 -9.88 -4.18
N SER A 134 -11.52 -9.05 -4.89
CA SER A 134 -10.98 -7.91 -5.64
C SER A 134 -11.52 -6.59 -5.10
N PHE A 135 -10.69 -5.56 -5.07
CA PHE A 135 -11.10 -4.24 -4.58
C PHE A 135 -10.18 -3.11 -5.08
N LEU A 136 -10.65 -1.88 -4.89
CA LEU A 136 -9.86 -0.67 -5.06
C LEU A 136 -9.57 -0.06 -3.69
N LEU A 137 -8.34 0.42 -3.50
CA LEU A 137 -7.99 1.35 -2.44
C LEU A 137 -7.90 2.76 -3.05
N ILE A 138 -8.76 3.65 -2.59
CA ILE A 138 -8.82 5.02 -3.12
C ILE A 138 -8.42 5.98 -2.01
N TYR A 139 -7.32 6.70 -2.21
CA TYR A 139 -6.83 7.69 -1.26
C TYR A 139 -7.16 9.10 -1.75
N PHE A 140 -8.00 9.81 -1.00
CA PHE A 140 -8.30 11.21 -1.23
C PHE A 140 -7.27 12.07 -0.50
N SER A 141 -6.26 12.54 -1.23
CA SER A 141 -5.09 13.20 -0.64
C SER A 141 -5.43 14.52 0.07
N HIS A 142 -6.43 15.26 -0.40
CA HIS A 142 -6.87 16.51 0.22
C HIS A 142 -7.60 16.32 1.56
N ARG A 143 -8.21 15.14 1.78
CA ARG A 143 -8.87 14.76 3.04
C ARG A 143 -8.01 13.85 3.91
N GLN A 144 -6.93 13.30 3.35
CA GLN A 144 -6.11 12.26 3.98
C GLN A 144 -6.91 11.02 4.40
N GLU A 145 -7.91 10.66 3.59
CA GLU A 145 -8.81 9.53 3.82
C GLU A 145 -8.59 8.44 2.79
N CYS A 146 -8.59 7.19 3.24
CA CYS A 146 -8.48 6.01 2.40
C CYS A 146 -9.80 5.23 2.42
N TYR A 147 -10.33 4.94 1.24
CA TYR A 147 -11.56 4.19 1.07
C TYR A 147 -11.28 2.84 0.43
N TYR A 148 -11.96 1.85 0.95
CA TYR A 148 -12.05 0.51 0.38
C TYR A 148 -13.32 0.44 -0.48
N LEU A 149 -13.16 0.14 -1.75
CA LEU A 149 -14.27 -0.10 -2.67
C LEU A 149 -14.18 -1.53 -3.20
N ARG A 150 -15.11 -2.38 -2.78
CA ARG A 150 -15.22 -3.75 -3.26
C ARG A 150 -15.57 -3.75 -4.75
N PHE A 151 -15.03 -4.71 -5.51
CA PHE A 151 -15.29 -4.79 -6.95
C PHE A 151 -16.71 -5.29 -7.25
N THR A 152 -17.19 -6.31 -6.53
CA THR A 152 -18.56 -6.86 -6.60
C THR A 152 -19.24 -6.94 -5.26
#